data_3525e0a26578a1fadd4a58ba28c8129c
#
_entry.id   3525e0a26578a1fadd4a58ba28c8129c
#
_cell.length_a   1.000
_cell.length_b   1.000
_cell.length_c   1.000
_cell.angle_alpha   90.00
_cell.angle_beta   90.00
_cell.angle_gamma   90.00
#
_symmetry.space_group_name_H-M   'P 1'
#
loop_
_entity.id
_entity.type
_entity.pdbx_description
1 polymer ?
#
loop_
_entity_poly.entity_id
_entity_poly.type
_entity_poly.pdbx_seq_one_letter_code
_entity_poly.pdbx_strand_id
1 'polypeptide(L)'
;MKRKLGHEPDEDIFNIFCYDLKTLDSLINMINDYDKKKLPPKRQRRYYPSKMHLLPDILSDLEELNKMTGLKKFKIQLLEQILFFIQDIDEKIMLHTVLEGPPGTGKTTVAGILSKIYAKIGIFKKVKFNVLKRSDLISEYLGGTTIKTTKALDRCKKGVVLIDEAYSIGSTSGEDIYAKECVDTINQYLTENYDKIVCIIAGYKQELDRCFFSINPGLRRRFPWTFTIDNYSSNELAEIFYKIVKEKEWETTCKESDIIDIINKKHNLFTGNGGDITSIVEKSMINNCRKNFGKEQKYTIELDDFIHAMNIFEDNKKGKLNNVPYGMYN
;
A
#
# COMPACT_ATOMS: atom_id res chain seq x y z
N MET A 1 -29.34 -22.69 30.14
CA MET A 1 -28.61 -23.19 31.32
C MET A 1 -27.17 -22.68 31.22
N LYS A 2 -26.88 -21.51 31.79
CA LYS A 2 -25.55 -20.90 31.79
C LYS A 2 -24.67 -21.62 32.82
N ARG A 3 -23.75 -22.46 32.37
CA ARG A 3 -22.70 -23.00 33.24
C ARG A 3 -21.70 -21.85 33.50
N LYS A 4 -21.67 -21.35 34.71
CA LYS A 4 -20.57 -20.53 35.25
C LYS A 4 -19.30 -21.38 35.19
N LEU A 5 -18.37 -21.05 34.29
CA LEU A 5 -16.97 -21.43 34.38
C LEU A 5 -16.34 -20.51 35.45
N GLY A 6 -16.41 -20.94 36.70
CA GLY A 6 -15.63 -20.35 37.79
C GLY A 6 -14.25 -20.97 37.76
N HIS A 7 -13.31 -20.33 37.10
CA HIS A 7 -11.89 -20.33 37.40
C HIS A 7 -11.44 -18.92 37.10
N GLU A 8 -10.87 -18.28 38.11
CA GLU A 8 -10.03 -17.09 37.92
C GLU A 8 -9.00 -17.45 36.85
N PRO A 9 -8.80 -16.62 35.80
CA PRO A 9 -7.79 -16.90 34.82
C PRO A 9 -6.44 -16.97 35.53
N ASP A 10 -5.75 -18.11 35.42
CA ASP A 10 -4.33 -18.20 35.75
C ASP A 10 -3.64 -17.05 35.02
N GLU A 11 -3.09 -16.07 35.75
CA GLU A 11 -2.48 -14.86 35.20
C GLU A 11 -1.34 -15.17 34.19
N ASP A 12 -0.88 -16.41 34.17
CA ASP A 12 0.18 -16.92 33.30
C ASP A 12 -0.31 -17.51 31.96
N ILE A 13 -1.62 -17.62 31.72
CA ILE A 13 -2.14 -18.21 30.48
C ILE A 13 -2.51 -17.12 29.48
N PHE A 14 -1.89 -17.16 28.28
CA PHE A 14 -2.26 -16.28 27.17
C PHE A 14 -3.73 -16.47 26.80
N ASN A 15 -4.52 -15.38 26.86
CA ASN A 15 -5.94 -15.40 26.57
C ASN A 15 -6.27 -14.49 25.36
N ILE A 16 -6.49 -15.09 24.19
CA ILE A 16 -6.84 -14.37 22.95
C ILE A 16 -8.15 -13.55 23.07
N PHE A 17 -9.07 -13.97 23.95
CA PHE A 17 -10.39 -13.33 24.09
C PHE A 17 -10.35 -12.00 24.85
N CYS A 18 -9.20 -11.62 25.41
CA CYS A 18 -8.99 -10.32 26.05
C CYS A 18 -8.73 -9.19 25.07
N TYR A 19 -8.50 -9.50 23.79
CA TYR A 19 -8.15 -8.50 22.78
C TYR A 19 -9.36 -8.14 21.90
N ASP A 20 -9.66 -6.85 21.80
CA ASP A 20 -10.62 -6.32 20.84
C ASP A 20 -9.89 -5.98 19.53
N LEU A 21 -9.87 -6.95 18.62
CA LEU A 21 -9.10 -6.88 17.36
C LEU A 21 -9.81 -6.03 16.30
N LYS A 22 -9.89 -4.71 16.54
CA LYS A 22 -10.48 -3.73 15.61
C LYS A 22 -9.44 -2.88 14.87
N THR A 23 -8.22 -2.84 15.36
CA THR A 23 -7.14 -2.03 14.79
C THR A 23 -5.87 -2.84 14.62
N LEU A 24 -4.97 -2.36 13.75
CA LEU A 24 -3.66 -3.00 13.58
C LEU A 24 -2.84 -2.95 14.88
N ASP A 25 -2.96 -1.87 15.65
CA ASP A 25 -2.32 -1.74 16.97
C ASP A 25 -2.77 -2.84 17.94
N SER A 26 -4.08 -3.15 17.96
CA SER A 26 -4.58 -4.22 18.82
C SER A 26 -4.05 -5.60 18.45
N LEU A 27 -3.84 -5.85 17.13
CA LEU A 27 -3.19 -7.07 16.66
C LEU A 27 -1.70 -7.11 17.06
N ILE A 28 -0.98 -6.00 16.88
CA ILE A 28 0.44 -5.88 17.26
C ILE A 28 0.61 -6.14 18.76
N ASN A 29 -0.23 -5.53 19.60
CA ASN A 29 -0.20 -5.74 21.06
C ASN A 29 -0.46 -7.22 21.39
N MET A 30 -1.47 -7.84 20.77
CA MET A 30 -1.75 -9.25 20.96
C MET A 30 -0.55 -10.13 20.57
N ILE A 31 0.13 -9.80 19.48
CA ILE A 31 1.31 -10.57 19.04
C ILE A 31 2.48 -10.40 20.02
N ASN A 32 2.70 -9.18 20.53
CA ASN A 32 3.73 -8.92 21.54
C ASN A 32 3.52 -9.70 22.84
N ASP A 33 2.26 -9.87 23.24
CA ASP A 33 1.90 -10.64 24.45
C ASP A 33 1.87 -12.15 24.19
N TYR A 34 1.89 -12.56 22.90
CA TYR A 34 1.81 -13.97 22.54
C TYR A 34 3.06 -14.75 22.93
N ASP A 35 2.92 -15.64 23.89
CA ASP A 35 3.95 -16.62 24.25
C ASP A 35 3.42 -18.04 24.03
N LYS A 36 4.05 -18.78 23.14
CA LYS A 36 3.70 -20.18 22.83
C LYS A 36 3.76 -21.08 24.06
N LYS A 37 4.58 -20.76 25.06
CA LYS A 37 4.71 -21.53 26.31
C LYS A 37 3.52 -21.29 27.27
N LYS A 38 2.86 -20.13 27.12
CA LYS A 38 1.69 -19.73 27.92
C LYS A 38 0.37 -20.10 27.27
N LEU A 39 0.35 -20.89 26.20
CA LEU A 39 -0.89 -21.34 25.57
C LEU A 39 -1.66 -22.28 26.50
N PRO A 40 -3.01 -22.17 26.53
CA PRO A 40 -3.84 -23.04 27.35
C PRO A 40 -3.69 -24.52 26.98
N PRO A 41 -4.13 -25.44 27.84
CA PRO A 41 -4.10 -26.88 27.56
C PRO A 41 -4.75 -27.24 26.22
N LYS A 42 -4.28 -28.30 25.54
CA LYS A 42 -4.73 -28.69 24.19
C LYS A 42 -6.26 -28.73 24.02
N ARG A 43 -7.01 -29.13 25.06
CA ARG A 43 -8.48 -29.19 25.03
C ARG A 43 -9.15 -27.82 24.88
N GLN A 44 -8.50 -26.74 25.32
CA GLN A 44 -8.99 -25.37 25.20
C GLN A 44 -8.49 -24.68 23.92
N ARG A 45 -7.40 -25.21 23.31
CA ARG A 45 -6.82 -24.66 22.08
C ARG A 45 -7.72 -24.79 20.86
N ARG A 46 -8.80 -25.57 20.90
CA ARG A 46 -9.77 -25.68 19.80
C ARG A 46 -10.41 -24.36 19.37
N TYR A 47 -10.35 -23.35 20.23
CA TYR A 47 -10.87 -22.01 19.96
C TYR A 47 -9.79 -21.03 19.49
N TYR A 48 -8.53 -21.46 19.43
CA TYR A 48 -7.40 -20.67 18.97
C TYR A 48 -7.15 -20.95 17.51
N PRO A 49 -6.87 -19.90 16.68
CA PRO A 49 -6.55 -20.08 15.28
C PRO A 49 -5.34 -21.02 15.09
N SER A 50 -5.46 -21.98 14.17
CA SER A 50 -4.43 -23.03 13.97
C SER A 50 -3.09 -22.46 13.51
N LYS A 51 -3.10 -21.36 12.73
CA LYS A 51 -1.93 -20.67 12.20
C LYS A 51 -1.44 -19.51 13.07
N MET A 52 -1.92 -19.36 14.29
CA MET A 52 -1.53 -18.29 15.20
C MET A 52 -0.01 -18.22 15.43
N HIS A 53 0.65 -19.37 15.38
CA HIS A 53 2.09 -19.47 15.54
C HIS A 53 2.92 -18.75 14.46
N LEU A 54 2.30 -18.31 13.36
CA LEU A 54 2.92 -17.54 12.28
C LEU A 54 2.88 -16.01 12.52
N LEU A 55 2.05 -15.55 13.46
CA LEU A 55 1.88 -14.12 13.72
C LEU A 55 3.17 -13.42 14.17
N PRO A 56 4.02 -14.01 15.05
CA PRO A 56 5.28 -13.38 15.43
C PRO A 56 6.22 -13.10 14.25
N ASP A 57 6.16 -13.92 13.20
CA ASP A 57 7.03 -13.76 12.02
C ASP A 57 6.71 -12.49 11.20
N ILE A 58 5.46 -12.02 11.28
CA ILE A 58 5.01 -10.81 10.55
C ILE A 58 5.04 -9.54 11.41
N LEU A 59 5.38 -9.63 12.69
CA LEU A 59 5.31 -8.50 13.62
C LEU A 59 6.06 -7.26 13.10
N SER A 60 7.31 -7.45 12.67
CA SER A 60 8.14 -6.35 12.15
C SER A 60 7.55 -5.65 10.94
N ASP A 61 6.87 -6.41 10.05
CA ASP A 61 6.24 -5.84 8.86
C ASP A 61 4.94 -5.11 9.21
N LEU A 62 4.20 -5.60 10.22
CA LEU A 62 3.03 -4.90 10.75
C LEU A 62 3.41 -3.59 11.44
N GLU A 63 4.51 -3.58 12.18
CA GLU A 63 5.05 -2.35 12.79
C GLU A 63 5.53 -1.35 11.74
N GLU A 64 6.22 -1.83 10.68
CA GLU A 64 6.62 -1.00 9.54
C GLU A 64 5.40 -0.34 8.90
N LEU A 65 4.35 -1.12 8.62
CA LEU A 65 3.10 -0.62 8.08
C LEU A 65 2.39 0.34 9.03
N ASN A 66 2.40 0.03 10.32
CA ASN A 66 1.71 0.83 11.33
C ASN A 66 2.32 2.23 11.48
N LYS A 67 3.64 2.36 11.29
CA LYS A 67 4.36 3.64 11.25
C LYS A 67 4.07 4.48 10.01
N MET A 68 3.50 3.89 8.96
CA MET A 68 3.09 4.66 7.79
C MET A 68 1.91 5.57 8.14
N THR A 69 2.03 6.84 7.75
CA THR A 69 0.98 7.85 7.99
C THR A 69 -0.32 7.46 7.29
N GLY A 70 -1.44 7.66 7.95
CA GLY A 70 -2.77 7.41 7.39
C GLY A 70 -3.07 5.93 7.19
N LEU A 71 -3.55 5.58 6.00
CA LEU A 71 -3.88 4.21 5.57
C LEU A 71 -4.93 3.51 6.46
N LYS A 72 -5.83 4.26 7.12
CA LYS A 72 -6.74 3.71 8.14
C LYS A 72 -7.60 2.57 7.60
N LYS A 73 -8.26 2.78 6.45
CA LYS A 73 -9.11 1.73 5.83
C LYS A 73 -8.29 0.52 5.42
N PHE A 74 -7.12 0.74 4.81
CA PHE A 74 -6.21 -0.32 4.42
C PHE A 74 -5.78 -1.17 5.62
N LYS A 75 -5.36 -0.53 6.72
CA LYS A 75 -4.92 -1.20 7.95
C LYS A 75 -6.02 -2.10 8.55
N ILE A 76 -7.27 -1.64 8.53
CA ILE A 76 -8.43 -2.42 8.99
C ILE A 76 -8.68 -3.62 8.06
N GLN A 77 -8.72 -3.40 6.75
CA GLN A 77 -8.94 -4.45 5.77
C GLN A 77 -7.84 -5.53 5.79
N LEU A 78 -6.58 -5.11 6.00
CA LEU A 78 -5.47 -6.05 6.16
C LEU A 78 -5.59 -6.86 7.45
N LEU A 79 -5.97 -6.22 8.55
CA LEU A 79 -6.26 -6.94 9.81
C LEU A 79 -7.31 -8.03 9.59
N GLU A 80 -8.43 -7.71 8.96
CA GLU A 80 -9.50 -8.67 8.66
C GLU A 80 -8.99 -9.83 7.80
N GLN A 81 -8.16 -9.55 6.79
CA GLN A 81 -7.56 -10.56 5.94
C GLN A 81 -6.58 -11.47 6.70
N ILE A 82 -5.75 -10.91 7.59
CA ILE A 82 -4.84 -11.69 8.42
C ILE A 82 -5.63 -12.58 9.38
N LEU A 83 -6.64 -12.03 10.06
CA LEU A 83 -7.51 -12.79 10.98
C LEU A 83 -8.23 -13.93 10.26
N PHE A 84 -8.70 -13.71 9.04
CA PHE A 84 -9.29 -14.76 8.22
C PHE A 84 -8.26 -15.85 7.90
N PHE A 85 -7.07 -15.48 7.48
CA PHE A 85 -6.03 -16.41 7.04
C PHE A 85 -5.49 -17.30 8.17
N ILE A 86 -5.34 -16.76 9.39
CA ILE A 86 -4.81 -17.53 10.53
C ILE A 86 -5.80 -18.57 11.07
N GLN A 87 -7.10 -18.43 10.75
CA GLN A 87 -8.12 -19.40 11.15
C GLN A 87 -8.04 -20.71 10.38
N ASP A 88 -7.25 -20.76 9.28
CA ASP A 88 -7.04 -21.96 8.46
C ASP A 88 -8.34 -22.58 7.97
N ILE A 89 -9.25 -21.72 7.53
CA ILE A 89 -10.48 -22.14 6.90
C ILE A 89 -10.07 -22.86 5.60
N ASP A 90 -10.54 -24.10 5.43
CA ASP A 90 -10.10 -25.04 4.38
C ASP A 90 -10.66 -24.66 3.00
N GLU A 91 -10.69 -23.38 2.69
CA GLU A 91 -11.12 -22.82 1.42
C GLU A 91 -9.91 -22.33 0.62
N LYS A 92 -9.83 -22.82 -0.62
CA LYS A 92 -8.82 -22.37 -1.58
C LYS A 92 -9.21 -20.99 -2.12
N ILE A 93 -8.91 -19.94 -1.36
CA ILE A 93 -9.22 -18.57 -1.73
C ILE A 93 -8.05 -17.97 -2.49
N MET A 94 -8.36 -17.32 -3.62
CA MET A 94 -7.39 -16.49 -4.34
C MET A 94 -6.99 -15.29 -3.48
N LEU A 95 -5.69 -15.02 -3.39
CA LEU A 95 -5.15 -13.87 -2.65
C LEU A 95 -4.74 -12.71 -3.57
N HIS A 96 -5.12 -12.80 -4.86
CA HIS A 96 -4.87 -11.70 -5.76
C HIS A 96 -5.58 -10.45 -5.28
N THR A 97 -4.88 -9.33 -5.30
CA THR A 97 -5.26 -8.10 -4.61
C THR A 97 -5.22 -6.90 -5.55
N VAL A 98 -6.24 -6.05 -5.48
CA VAL A 98 -6.22 -4.72 -6.07
C VAL A 98 -5.85 -3.71 -4.98
N LEU A 99 -4.87 -2.87 -5.26
CA LEU A 99 -4.46 -1.76 -4.41
C LEU A 99 -4.77 -0.46 -5.14
N GLU A 100 -5.93 0.11 -4.86
CA GLU A 100 -6.40 1.32 -5.52
C GLU A 100 -6.22 2.56 -4.65
N GLY A 101 -5.86 3.67 -5.27
CA GLY A 101 -5.71 4.94 -4.57
C GLY A 101 -5.02 6.01 -5.40
N PRO A 102 -5.05 7.27 -4.93
CA PRO A 102 -4.47 8.40 -5.64
C PRO A 102 -2.93 8.32 -5.73
N PRO A 103 -2.31 9.15 -6.60
CA PRO A 103 -0.84 9.21 -6.70
C PRO A 103 -0.20 9.64 -5.39
N GLY A 104 1.05 9.21 -5.17
CA GLY A 104 1.85 9.64 -4.03
C GLY A 104 1.36 9.17 -2.66
N THR A 105 0.49 8.15 -2.60
CA THR A 105 -0.02 7.56 -1.34
C THR A 105 0.78 6.34 -0.86
N GLY A 106 1.89 6.00 -1.53
CA GLY A 106 2.77 4.92 -1.11
C GLY A 106 2.33 3.52 -1.52
N LYS A 107 1.49 3.36 -2.57
CA LYS A 107 0.99 2.06 -3.04
C LYS A 107 2.09 1.02 -3.25
N THR A 108 3.18 1.39 -3.92
CA THR A 108 4.31 0.49 -4.18
C THR A 108 5.00 0.02 -2.90
N THR A 109 5.17 0.93 -1.93
CA THR A 109 5.73 0.60 -0.60
C THR A 109 4.82 -0.35 0.16
N VAL A 110 3.52 -0.05 0.20
CA VAL A 110 2.50 -0.91 0.81
C VAL A 110 2.47 -2.30 0.18
N ALA A 111 2.53 -2.38 -1.17
CA ALA A 111 2.59 -3.66 -1.88
C ALA A 111 3.84 -4.47 -1.50
N GLY A 112 4.99 -3.80 -1.31
CA GLY A 112 6.23 -4.43 -0.84
C GLY A 112 6.08 -5.02 0.56
N ILE A 113 5.49 -4.28 1.51
CA ILE A 113 5.24 -4.76 2.88
C ILE A 113 4.24 -5.93 2.84
N LEU A 114 3.13 -5.78 2.10
CA LEU A 114 2.12 -6.82 1.94
C LEU A 114 2.72 -8.12 1.41
N SER A 115 3.67 -8.03 0.48
CA SER A 115 4.36 -9.20 -0.06
C SER A 115 5.18 -9.95 1.00
N LYS A 116 5.85 -9.22 1.92
CA LYS A 116 6.59 -9.80 3.04
C LYS A 116 5.63 -10.52 3.99
N ILE A 117 4.50 -9.89 4.32
CA ILE A 117 3.46 -10.48 5.17
C ILE A 117 2.93 -11.77 4.55
N TYR A 118 2.53 -11.76 3.28
CA TYR A 118 2.00 -12.95 2.60
C TYR A 118 2.98 -14.13 2.57
N ALA A 119 4.26 -13.83 2.45
CA ALA A 119 5.25 -14.89 2.49
C ALA A 119 5.44 -15.48 3.89
N LYS A 120 5.45 -14.64 4.92
CA LYS A 120 5.69 -15.07 6.31
C LYS A 120 4.48 -15.80 6.92
N ILE A 121 3.25 -15.45 6.53
CA ILE A 121 2.05 -16.20 6.96
C ILE A 121 1.86 -17.55 6.25
N GLY A 122 2.88 -18.00 5.52
CA GLY A 122 2.96 -19.38 5.01
C GLY A 122 2.30 -19.62 3.65
N ILE A 123 1.98 -18.55 2.89
CA ILE A 123 1.49 -18.67 1.51
C ILE A 123 2.60 -19.23 0.61
N PHE A 124 3.85 -18.77 0.81
CA PHE A 124 5.01 -19.25 0.07
C PHE A 124 6.18 -19.53 1.03
N LYS A 125 6.98 -20.56 0.72
CA LYS A 125 8.15 -20.93 1.54
C LYS A 125 9.31 -19.93 1.49
N LYS A 126 9.36 -19.06 0.48
CA LYS A 126 10.39 -18.03 0.31
C LYS A 126 9.73 -16.77 -0.27
N VAL A 127 10.14 -15.62 0.25
CA VAL A 127 9.70 -14.32 -0.27
C VAL A 127 10.36 -14.07 -1.61
N LYS A 128 9.56 -14.03 -2.69
CA LYS A 128 9.94 -13.43 -3.96
C LYS A 128 8.97 -12.30 -4.21
N PHE A 129 9.47 -11.08 -4.34
CA PHE A 129 8.68 -9.93 -4.73
C PHE A 129 9.25 -9.38 -6.04
N ASN A 130 8.40 -9.30 -7.04
CA ASN A 130 8.77 -8.79 -8.36
C ASN A 130 7.80 -7.69 -8.74
N VAL A 131 8.33 -6.64 -9.34
CA VAL A 131 7.53 -5.55 -9.91
C VAL A 131 7.59 -5.68 -11.42
N LEU A 132 6.44 -5.78 -12.06
CA LEU A 132 6.30 -5.81 -13.52
C LEU A 132 5.65 -4.53 -14.01
N LYS A 133 6.14 -4.05 -15.13
CA LYS A 133 5.60 -2.90 -15.87
C LYS A 133 5.07 -3.37 -17.24
N ARG A 134 4.35 -2.48 -17.94
CA ARG A 134 3.88 -2.75 -19.31
C ARG A 134 5.00 -3.30 -20.22
N SER A 135 6.21 -2.73 -20.15
CA SER A 135 7.36 -3.15 -20.96
C SER A 135 7.82 -4.60 -20.71
N ASP A 136 7.55 -5.15 -19.53
CA ASP A 136 7.90 -6.51 -19.17
C ASP A 136 6.89 -7.53 -19.70
N LEU A 137 5.68 -7.08 -19.98
CA LEU A 137 4.52 -7.91 -20.34
C LEU A 137 4.22 -7.88 -21.84
N ILE A 138 4.23 -6.70 -22.46
CA ILE A 138 3.83 -6.51 -23.86
C ILE A 138 5.05 -6.64 -24.78
N SER A 139 4.85 -7.40 -25.86
CA SER A 139 5.85 -7.56 -26.94
C SER A 139 5.72 -6.45 -27.99
N GLU A 140 6.80 -6.17 -28.69
CA GLU A 140 6.81 -5.30 -29.87
C GLU A 140 6.29 -6.00 -31.14
N TYR A 141 6.18 -7.34 -31.09
CA TYR A 141 5.78 -8.16 -32.23
C TYR A 141 4.41 -8.80 -32.00
N LEU A 142 3.62 -8.88 -33.07
CA LEU A 142 2.32 -9.59 -33.08
C LEU A 142 2.51 -11.05 -32.69
N GLY A 143 1.63 -11.54 -31.79
CA GLY A 143 1.68 -12.91 -31.25
C GLY A 143 2.77 -13.18 -30.23
N GLY A 144 3.62 -12.20 -29.93
CA GLY A 144 4.68 -12.32 -28.93
C GLY A 144 4.26 -12.00 -27.51
N THR A 145 3.15 -11.30 -27.32
CA THR A 145 2.71 -10.80 -26.02
C THR A 145 2.32 -11.93 -25.05
N THR A 146 1.56 -12.91 -25.51
CA THR A 146 1.22 -14.10 -24.70
C THR A 146 2.46 -14.80 -24.17
N ILE A 147 3.46 -15.03 -25.04
CA ILE A 147 4.70 -15.71 -24.66
C ILE A 147 5.49 -14.87 -23.64
N LYS A 148 5.60 -13.56 -23.87
CA LYS A 148 6.34 -12.64 -22.99
C LYS A 148 5.67 -12.51 -21.63
N THR A 149 4.35 -12.30 -21.61
CA THR A 149 3.55 -12.21 -20.39
C THR A 149 3.65 -13.49 -19.56
N THR A 150 3.47 -14.67 -20.19
CA THR A 150 3.58 -15.96 -19.51
C THR A 150 4.95 -16.15 -18.89
N LYS A 151 6.04 -15.88 -19.66
CA LYS A 151 7.42 -15.99 -19.15
C LYS A 151 7.68 -15.02 -17.98
N ALA A 152 7.14 -13.79 -18.03
CA ALA A 152 7.29 -12.83 -16.95
C ALA A 152 6.60 -13.33 -15.67
N LEU A 153 5.36 -13.85 -15.78
CA LEU A 153 4.62 -14.41 -14.66
C LEU A 153 5.23 -15.71 -14.12
N ASP A 154 5.79 -16.57 -15.00
CA ASP A 154 6.47 -17.80 -14.58
C ASP A 154 7.68 -17.54 -13.68
N ARG A 155 8.43 -16.45 -13.95
CA ARG A 155 9.56 -16.03 -13.09
C ARG A 155 9.09 -15.62 -11.69
N CYS A 156 7.82 -15.20 -11.55
CA CYS A 156 7.22 -14.76 -10.30
C CYS A 156 6.55 -15.90 -9.51
N LYS A 157 6.50 -17.13 -10.04
CA LYS A 157 5.94 -18.30 -9.35
C LYS A 157 6.57 -18.49 -7.97
N LYS A 158 5.75 -18.94 -7.03
CA LYS A 158 6.08 -19.10 -5.59
C LYS A 158 6.46 -17.77 -4.93
N GLY A 159 5.82 -16.69 -5.34
CA GLY A 159 6.03 -15.35 -4.82
C GLY A 159 4.88 -14.41 -5.11
N VAL A 160 5.13 -13.15 -4.85
CA VAL A 160 4.22 -12.04 -5.09
C VAL A 160 4.71 -11.22 -6.26
N VAL A 161 3.83 -10.92 -7.18
CA VAL A 161 4.07 -9.99 -8.29
C VAL A 161 3.20 -8.75 -8.12
N LEU A 162 3.82 -7.57 -8.21
CA LEU A 162 3.15 -6.30 -8.33
C LEU A 162 3.14 -5.87 -9.80
N ILE A 163 1.96 -5.60 -10.33
CA ILE A 163 1.81 -4.86 -11.58
C ILE A 163 1.44 -3.44 -11.19
N ASP A 164 2.44 -2.56 -11.17
CA ASP A 164 2.25 -1.16 -10.80
C ASP A 164 1.74 -0.36 -12.00
N GLU A 165 0.85 0.60 -11.74
CA GLU A 165 0.17 1.38 -12.77
C GLU A 165 -0.44 0.49 -13.88
N ALA A 166 -1.14 -0.58 -13.46
CA ALA A 166 -1.65 -1.60 -14.38
C ALA A 166 -2.58 -1.04 -15.49
N TYR A 167 -3.20 0.12 -15.25
CA TYR A 167 -3.95 0.86 -16.29
C TYR A 167 -3.09 1.22 -17.50
N SER A 168 -1.76 1.33 -17.33
CA SER A 168 -0.85 1.59 -18.43
C SER A 168 -0.77 0.43 -19.45
N ILE A 169 -1.16 -0.78 -19.07
CA ILE A 169 -1.21 -1.95 -19.95
C ILE A 169 -2.29 -1.75 -21.01
N GLY A 170 -3.45 -1.20 -20.64
CA GLY A 170 -4.54 -0.91 -21.54
C GLY A 170 -4.44 0.45 -22.22
N SER A 171 -5.35 0.70 -23.15
CA SER A 171 -5.58 2.02 -23.73
C SER A 171 -7.05 2.41 -23.60
N THR A 172 -7.31 3.70 -23.61
CA THR A 172 -8.67 4.24 -23.56
C THR A 172 -9.46 4.04 -24.83
N SER A 173 -8.77 3.78 -25.97
CA SER A 173 -9.39 3.60 -27.29
C SER A 173 -9.97 2.20 -27.53
N GLY A 174 -9.71 1.23 -26.62
CA GLY A 174 -10.25 -0.13 -26.74
C GLY A 174 -9.68 -0.98 -27.89
N GLU A 175 -8.84 -0.43 -28.74
CA GLU A 175 -8.34 -1.06 -29.98
C GLU A 175 -6.93 -1.65 -29.86
N ASP A 176 -6.30 -1.57 -28.66
CA ASP A 176 -4.95 -2.13 -28.46
C ASP A 176 -5.01 -3.67 -28.35
N ILE A 177 -4.78 -4.34 -29.49
CA ILE A 177 -4.76 -5.80 -29.59
C ILE A 177 -3.72 -6.41 -28.64
N TYR A 178 -2.58 -5.76 -28.44
CA TYR A 178 -1.52 -6.23 -27.54
C TYR A 178 -1.96 -6.14 -26.08
N ALA A 179 -2.68 -5.07 -25.70
CA ALA A 179 -3.25 -4.93 -24.39
C ALA A 179 -4.26 -6.04 -24.08
N LYS A 180 -5.15 -6.32 -25.03
CA LYS A 180 -6.13 -7.40 -24.93
C LYS A 180 -5.46 -8.76 -24.77
N GLU A 181 -4.49 -9.08 -25.61
CA GLU A 181 -3.71 -10.33 -25.53
C GLU A 181 -3.01 -10.47 -24.17
N CYS A 182 -2.42 -9.39 -23.65
CA CYS A 182 -1.77 -9.36 -22.36
C CYS A 182 -2.76 -9.63 -21.22
N VAL A 183 -3.87 -8.91 -21.19
CA VAL A 183 -4.89 -8.99 -20.12
C VAL A 183 -5.57 -10.37 -20.12
N ASP A 184 -5.89 -10.92 -21.29
CA ASP A 184 -6.47 -12.26 -21.43
C ASP A 184 -5.48 -13.33 -20.94
N THR A 185 -4.19 -13.18 -21.26
CA THR A 185 -3.12 -14.06 -20.77
C THR A 185 -2.99 -13.99 -19.25
N ILE A 186 -3.01 -12.78 -18.66
CA ILE A 186 -2.99 -12.61 -17.20
C ILE A 186 -4.21 -13.30 -16.57
N ASN A 187 -5.42 -13.09 -17.11
CA ASN A 187 -6.65 -13.69 -16.59
C ASN A 187 -6.58 -15.22 -16.58
N GLN A 188 -6.15 -15.82 -17.68
CA GLN A 188 -5.99 -17.27 -17.78
C GLN A 188 -4.92 -17.77 -16.81
N TYR A 189 -3.75 -17.14 -16.82
CA TYR A 189 -2.62 -17.54 -15.99
C TYR A 189 -2.93 -17.53 -14.50
N LEU A 190 -3.58 -16.46 -14.01
CA LEU A 190 -3.99 -16.34 -12.61
C LEU A 190 -5.04 -17.37 -12.21
N THR A 191 -5.90 -17.78 -13.16
CA THR A 191 -6.88 -18.86 -12.92
C THR A 191 -6.20 -20.21 -12.76
N GLU A 192 -5.21 -20.51 -13.60
CA GLU A 192 -4.53 -21.82 -13.60
C GLU A 192 -3.47 -21.95 -12.51
N ASN A 193 -2.96 -20.83 -11.99
CA ASN A 193 -1.85 -20.80 -11.05
C ASN A 193 -2.17 -20.02 -9.76
N TYR A 194 -3.46 -19.94 -9.35
CA TYR A 194 -3.90 -19.15 -8.20
C TYR A 194 -3.23 -19.54 -6.87
N ASP A 195 -2.78 -20.79 -6.74
CA ASP A 195 -2.08 -21.35 -5.59
C ASP A 195 -0.53 -21.20 -5.68
N LYS A 196 -0.03 -20.74 -6.83
CA LYS A 196 1.42 -20.64 -7.10
C LYS A 196 1.94 -19.23 -7.18
N ILE A 197 1.08 -18.23 -7.27
CA ILE A 197 1.43 -16.82 -7.38
C ILE A 197 0.37 -15.96 -6.71
N VAL A 198 0.77 -14.88 -6.06
CA VAL A 198 -0.14 -13.80 -5.68
C VAL A 198 0.16 -12.60 -6.57
N CYS A 199 -0.86 -12.09 -7.23
CA CYS A 199 -0.78 -10.89 -8.05
C CYS A 199 -1.40 -9.71 -7.30
N ILE A 200 -0.63 -8.64 -7.16
CA ILE A 200 -1.10 -7.35 -6.67
C ILE A 200 -1.16 -6.41 -7.86
N ILE A 201 -2.30 -5.79 -8.09
CA ILE A 201 -2.48 -4.75 -9.10
C ILE A 201 -2.60 -3.43 -8.38
N ALA A 202 -1.77 -2.44 -8.75
CA ALA A 202 -1.85 -1.11 -8.20
C ALA A 202 -2.18 -0.07 -9.27
N GLY A 203 -2.97 0.95 -8.88
CA GLY A 203 -3.31 2.04 -9.78
C GLY A 203 -4.42 2.95 -9.25
N TYR A 204 -4.86 3.87 -10.09
CA TYR A 204 -6.02 4.73 -9.81
C TYR A 204 -7.30 3.98 -10.11
N LYS A 205 -8.26 4.03 -9.20
CA LYS A 205 -9.52 3.28 -9.32
C LYS A 205 -10.18 3.45 -10.69
N GLN A 206 -10.44 4.71 -11.08
CA GLN A 206 -11.13 5.01 -12.35
C GLN A 206 -10.34 4.51 -13.57
N GLU A 207 -9.01 4.69 -13.57
CA GLU A 207 -8.15 4.25 -14.66
C GLU A 207 -8.05 2.72 -14.71
N LEU A 208 -7.96 2.05 -13.56
CA LEU A 208 -8.00 0.58 -13.50
C LEU A 208 -9.31 0.03 -14.07
N ASP A 209 -10.44 0.61 -13.69
CA ASP A 209 -11.75 0.18 -14.18
C ASP A 209 -11.89 0.43 -15.69
N ARG A 210 -11.45 1.61 -16.16
CA ARG A 210 -11.60 2.03 -17.56
C ARG A 210 -10.59 1.38 -18.51
N CYS A 211 -9.32 1.24 -18.10
CA CYS A 211 -8.22 0.85 -19.01
C CYS A 211 -7.71 -0.58 -18.79
N PHE A 212 -8.04 -1.22 -17.66
CA PHE A 212 -7.52 -2.56 -17.34
C PHE A 212 -8.65 -3.60 -17.19
N PHE A 213 -9.57 -3.37 -16.26
CA PHE A 213 -10.66 -4.33 -16.01
C PHE A 213 -11.73 -4.34 -17.11
N SER A 214 -11.92 -3.24 -17.84
CA SER A 214 -12.88 -3.18 -18.96
C SER A 214 -12.47 -4.08 -20.15
N ILE A 215 -11.17 -4.35 -20.31
CA ILE A 215 -10.64 -5.18 -21.40
C ILE A 215 -11.15 -6.62 -21.29
N ASN A 216 -11.18 -7.15 -20.04
CA ASN A 216 -11.74 -8.48 -19.77
C ASN A 216 -12.55 -8.45 -18.47
N PRO A 217 -13.91 -8.47 -18.55
CA PRO A 217 -14.77 -8.42 -17.36
C PRO A 217 -14.57 -9.60 -16.39
N GLY A 218 -14.05 -10.73 -16.89
CA GLY A 218 -13.73 -11.91 -16.07
C GLY A 218 -12.53 -11.69 -15.14
N LEU A 219 -11.65 -10.75 -15.49
CA LEU A 219 -10.43 -10.50 -14.72
C LEU A 219 -10.72 -9.99 -13.31
N ARG A 220 -11.73 -9.13 -13.12
CA ARG A 220 -12.09 -8.58 -11.80
C ARG A 220 -12.37 -9.68 -10.78
N ARG A 221 -12.97 -10.80 -11.21
CA ARG A 221 -13.28 -11.94 -10.34
C ARG A 221 -12.06 -12.70 -9.84
N ARG A 222 -10.88 -12.47 -10.42
CA ARG A 222 -9.60 -13.06 -9.99
C ARG A 222 -8.99 -12.29 -8.80
N PHE A 223 -9.51 -11.10 -8.52
CA PHE A 223 -9.04 -10.20 -7.47
C PHE A 223 -10.13 -10.02 -6.39
N PRO A 224 -10.33 -11.01 -5.51
CA PRO A 224 -11.37 -10.92 -4.47
C PRO A 224 -11.06 -9.86 -3.41
N TRP A 225 -9.79 -9.48 -3.27
CA TRP A 225 -9.35 -8.51 -2.30
C TRP A 225 -9.12 -7.16 -2.95
N THR A 226 -9.78 -6.12 -2.43
CA THR A 226 -9.57 -4.74 -2.88
C THR A 226 -9.26 -3.87 -1.68
N PHE A 227 -8.07 -3.31 -1.66
CA PHE A 227 -7.64 -2.34 -0.67
C PHE A 227 -7.69 -0.95 -1.27
N THR A 228 -8.37 -0.04 -0.56
CA THR A 228 -8.50 1.34 -0.99
C THR A 228 -7.66 2.23 -0.09
N ILE A 229 -6.79 3.02 -0.69
CA ILE A 229 -6.02 4.06 -0.04
C ILE A 229 -6.66 5.40 -0.37
N ASP A 230 -7.06 6.14 0.66
CA ASP A 230 -7.66 7.46 0.50
C ASP A 230 -6.58 8.55 0.35
N ASN A 231 -6.98 9.76 -0.05
CA ASN A 231 -6.12 10.95 0.04
C ASN A 231 -5.77 11.24 1.50
N TYR A 232 -4.60 11.83 1.70
CA TYR A 232 -4.19 12.27 3.03
C TYR A 232 -4.94 13.55 3.43
N SER A 233 -5.32 13.62 4.69
CA SER A 233 -5.80 14.84 5.34
C SER A 233 -4.66 15.85 5.54
N SER A 234 -5.00 17.12 5.83
CA SER A 234 -4.00 18.15 6.10
C SER A 234 -3.06 17.78 7.26
N ASN A 235 -3.58 17.12 8.30
CA ASN A 235 -2.78 16.64 9.42
C ASN A 235 -1.81 15.53 8.99
N GLU A 236 -2.28 14.58 8.19
CA GLU A 236 -1.44 13.50 7.67
C GLU A 236 -0.36 14.02 6.70
N LEU A 237 -0.67 15.01 5.88
CA LEU A 237 0.30 15.67 5.01
C LEU A 237 1.36 16.43 5.84
N ALA A 238 0.98 17.09 6.93
CA ALA A 238 1.92 17.72 7.85
C ALA A 238 2.83 16.68 8.55
N GLU A 239 2.27 15.57 9.01
CA GLU A 239 3.05 14.46 9.56
C GLU A 239 4.07 13.92 8.54
N ILE A 240 3.67 13.77 7.27
CA ILE A 240 4.56 13.36 6.19
C ILE A 240 5.67 14.39 5.97
N PHE A 241 5.37 15.69 6.05
CA PHE A 241 6.38 16.76 5.97
C PHE A 241 7.48 16.55 7.01
N TYR A 242 7.12 16.38 8.29
CA TYR A 242 8.11 16.18 9.36
C TYR A 242 8.91 14.89 9.18
N LYS A 243 8.28 13.82 8.72
CA LYS A 243 8.96 12.55 8.43
C LYS A 243 10.02 12.74 7.33
N ILE A 244 9.66 13.39 6.23
CA ILE A 244 10.58 13.60 5.10
C ILE A 244 11.75 14.50 5.53
N VAL A 245 11.49 15.59 6.29
CA VAL A 245 12.54 16.46 6.82
C VAL A 245 13.54 15.66 7.64
N LYS A 246 13.03 14.81 8.55
CA LYS A 246 13.86 13.93 9.40
C LYS A 246 14.64 12.88 8.57
N GLU A 247 14.01 12.26 7.58
CA GLU A 247 14.66 11.27 6.70
C GLU A 247 15.80 11.88 5.87
N LYS A 248 15.68 13.17 5.54
CA LYS A 248 16.74 13.94 4.84
C LYS A 248 17.81 14.50 5.79
N GLU A 249 17.75 14.14 7.08
CA GLU A 249 18.68 14.60 8.12
C GLU A 249 18.67 16.13 8.30
N TRP A 250 17.52 16.77 8.07
CA TRP A 250 17.27 18.19 8.31
C TRP A 250 16.43 18.39 9.56
N GLU A 251 16.52 19.58 10.12
CA GLU A 251 15.67 20.05 11.21
C GLU A 251 14.62 21.03 10.70
N THR A 252 13.63 21.34 11.51
CA THR A 252 12.66 22.39 11.24
C THR A 252 12.25 23.10 12.51
N THR A 253 12.08 24.42 12.42
CA THR A 253 11.51 25.27 13.48
C THR A 253 10.02 25.55 13.26
N CYS A 254 9.44 25.04 12.16
CA CYS A 254 8.03 25.21 11.88
C CYS A 254 7.18 24.57 12.98
N LYS A 255 6.15 25.27 13.44
CA LYS A 255 5.15 24.67 14.33
C LYS A 255 4.17 23.83 13.51
N GLU A 256 3.75 22.72 14.07
CA GLU A 256 2.81 21.79 13.40
C GLU A 256 1.49 22.49 13.04
N SER A 257 0.97 23.34 13.93
CA SER A 257 -0.25 24.14 13.68
C SER A 257 -0.14 25.00 12.42
N ASP A 258 1.02 25.66 12.23
CA ASP A 258 1.22 26.59 11.11
C ASP A 258 1.29 25.83 9.78
N ILE A 259 1.97 24.68 9.77
CA ILE A 259 2.04 23.78 8.60
C ILE A 259 0.65 23.25 8.24
N ILE A 260 -0.11 22.75 9.24
CA ILE A 260 -1.48 22.26 9.04
C ILE A 260 -2.38 23.36 8.47
N ASP A 261 -2.33 24.57 9.03
CA ASP A 261 -3.16 25.69 8.58
C ASP A 261 -2.87 26.10 7.15
N ILE A 262 -1.59 26.15 6.76
CA ILE A 262 -1.17 26.50 5.39
C ILE A 262 -1.62 25.39 4.41
N ILE A 263 -1.40 24.13 4.74
CA ILE A 263 -1.82 23.00 3.92
C ILE A 263 -3.36 22.99 3.80
N ASN A 264 -4.08 23.19 4.90
CA ASN A 264 -5.54 23.14 4.93
C ASN A 264 -6.17 24.22 4.03
N LYS A 265 -5.63 25.44 4.04
CA LYS A 265 -6.08 26.53 3.15
C LYS A 265 -5.93 26.19 1.67
N LYS A 266 -5.02 25.31 1.31
CA LYS A 266 -4.66 24.96 -0.08
C LYS A 266 -4.79 23.46 -0.35
N HIS A 267 -5.57 22.73 0.45
CA HIS A 267 -5.65 21.27 0.42
C HIS A 267 -5.98 20.69 -0.96
N ASN A 268 -6.81 21.37 -1.72
CA ASN A 268 -7.21 20.99 -3.09
C ASN A 268 -6.04 20.93 -4.10
N LEU A 269 -4.90 21.55 -3.79
CA LEU A 269 -3.71 21.52 -4.65
C LEU A 269 -2.89 20.22 -4.48
N PHE A 270 -3.08 19.50 -3.37
CA PHE A 270 -2.29 18.31 -3.02
C PHE A 270 -2.80 17.02 -3.70
N THR A 271 -3.00 17.08 -5.00
CA THR A 271 -3.47 15.93 -5.80
C THR A 271 -2.44 14.79 -5.89
N GLY A 272 -1.15 15.10 -5.68
CA GLY A 272 -0.05 14.14 -5.63
C GLY A 272 0.34 13.71 -4.23
N ASN A 273 -0.46 14.08 -3.21
CA ASN A 273 -0.32 13.62 -1.83
C ASN A 273 1.13 13.75 -1.28
N GLY A 274 1.73 12.66 -0.79
CA GLY A 274 3.09 12.65 -0.26
C GLY A 274 4.16 13.10 -1.26
N GLY A 275 3.97 12.84 -2.56
CA GLY A 275 4.89 13.32 -3.60
C GLY A 275 4.90 14.84 -3.72
N ASP A 276 3.74 15.49 -3.53
CA ASP A 276 3.67 16.96 -3.49
C ASP A 276 4.41 17.51 -2.26
N ILE A 277 4.26 16.88 -1.09
CA ILE A 277 4.99 17.26 0.13
C ILE A 277 6.50 17.08 -0.07
N THR A 278 6.95 15.98 -0.69
CA THR A 278 8.38 15.78 -1.00
C THR A 278 8.92 16.93 -1.84
N SER A 279 8.20 17.34 -2.87
CA SER A 279 8.59 18.48 -3.71
C SER A 279 8.64 19.80 -2.94
N ILE A 280 7.73 20.03 -2.00
CA ILE A 280 7.72 21.23 -1.15
C ILE A 280 8.91 21.22 -0.20
N VAL A 281 9.21 20.10 0.47
CA VAL A 281 10.38 19.96 1.33
C VAL A 281 11.67 20.28 0.55
N GLU A 282 11.84 19.70 -0.64
CA GLU A 282 13.01 19.95 -1.49
C GLU A 282 13.16 21.42 -1.88
N LYS A 283 12.07 22.07 -2.24
CA LYS A 283 12.09 23.51 -2.53
C LYS A 283 12.37 24.37 -1.29
N SER A 284 11.89 23.97 -0.12
CA SER A 284 12.19 24.62 1.14
C SER A 284 13.69 24.53 1.47
N MET A 285 14.28 23.35 1.28
CA MET A 285 15.72 23.12 1.45
C MET A 285 16.55 24.01 0.49
N ILE A 286 16.16 24.04 -0.79
CA ILE A 286 16.83 24.87 -1.81
C ILE A 286 16.76 26.36 -1.41
N ASN A 287 15.61 26.84 -0.94
CA ASN A 287 15.46 28.23 -0.50
C ASN A 287 16.34 28.54 0.71
N ASN A 288 16.41 27.65 1.69
CA ASN A 288 17.28 27.77 2.85
C ASN A 288 18.76 27.84 2.44
N CYS A 289 19.21 26.92 1.57
CA CYS A 289 20.57 26.93 1.04
C CYS A 289 20.90 28.23 0.31
N ARG A 290 19.96 28.81 -0.47
CA ARG A 290 20.12 30.07 -1.16
C ARG A 290 20.27 31.24 -0.19
N LYS A 291 19.42 31.30 0.87
CA LYS A 291 19.51 32.37 1.92
C LYS A 291 20.83 32.34 2.70
N ASN A 292 21.38 31.14 2.90
CA ASN A 292 22.59 30.92 3.69
C ASN A 292 23.84 30.73 2.83
N PHE A 293 23.78 31.05 1.52
CA PHE A 293 24.92 30.93 0.64
C PHE A 293 26.07 31.87 1.10
N GLY A 294 27.26 31.31 1.32
CA GLY A 294 28.41 32.02 1.85
C GLY A 294 28.41 32.28 3.36
N LYS A 295 27.43 31.68 4.09
CA LYS A 295 27.35 31.69 5.56
C LYS A 295 27.52 30.28 6.09
N GLU A 296 27.63 30.13 7.43
CA GLU A 296 27.55 28.84 8.08
C GLU A 296 26.21 28.19 7.72
N GLN A 297 26.25 26.99 7.11
CA GLN A 297 25.05 26.31 6.67
C GLN A 297 24.28 25.76 7.88
N LYS A 298 23.02 26.16 8.00
CA LYS A 298 22.04 25.59 8.92
C LYS A 298 21.11 24.72 8.13
N TYR A 299 21.16 23.41 8.33
CA TYR A 299 20.23 22.42 7.74
C TYR A 299 18.87 22.45 8.46
N THR A 300 18.25 23.64 8.52
CA THR A 300 17.02 23.88 9.28
C THR A 300 16.01 24.62 8.41
N ILE A 301 14.89 23.99 8.14
CA ILE A 301 13.78 24.61 7.40
C ILE A 301 13.01 25.53 8.35
N GLU A 302 12.94 26.80 7.99
CA GLU A 302 12.15 27.82 8.67
C GLU A 302 10.78 27.97 8.00
N LEU A 303 9.81 28.58 8.72
CA LEU A 303 8.47 28.79 8.18
C LEU A 303 8.44 29.58 6.86
N ASP A 304 9.33 30.58 6.73
CA ASP A 304 9.47 31.36 5.50
C ASP A 304 9.93 30.52 4.31
N ASP A 305 10.78 29.49 4.55
CA ASP A 305 11.24 28.58 3.51
C ASP A 305 10.08 27.72 3.02
N PHE A 306 9.25 27.23 3.96
CA PHE A 306 8.05 26.47 3.64
C PHE A 306 7.02 27.32 2.88
N ILE A 307 6.74 28.55 3.33
CA ILE A 307 5.81 29.46 2.64
C ILE A 307 6.31 29.79 1.22
N HIS A 308 7.59 30.06 1.05
CA HIS A 308 8.18 30.30 -0.27
C HIS A 308 8.00 29.09 -1.20
N ALA A 309 8.30 27.90 -0.70
CA ALA A 309 8.11 26.65 -1.45
C ALA A 309 6.64 26.41 -1.81
N MET A 310 5.72 26.71 -0.91
CA MET A 310 4.26 26.60 -1.14
C MET A 310 3.77 27.56 -2.23
N ASN A 311 4.29 28.77 -2.27
CA ASN A 311 3.92 29.73 -3.33
C ASN A 311 4.41 29.25 -4.70
N ILE A 312 5.65 28.77 -4.81
CA ILE A 312 6.15 28.17 -6.05
C ILE A 312 5.35 26.94 -6.45
N PHE A 313 4.94 26.12 -5.48
CA PHE A 313 4.12 24.94 -5.74
C PHE A 313 2.74 25.33 -6.29
N GLU A 314 2.09 26.31 -5.71
CA GLU A 314 0.81 26.86 -6.18
C GLU A 314 0.90 27.42 -7.60
N ASP A 315 1.91 28.24 -7.89
CA ASP A 315 2.12 28.81 -9.22
C ASP A 315 2.33 27.73 -10.28
N ASN A 316 3.08 26.68 -9.96
CA ASN A 316 3.30 25.56 -10.87
C ASN A 316 2.01 24.76 -11.13
N LYS A 317 1.14 24.62 -10.12
CA LYS A 317 -0.17 23.95 -10.29
C LYS A 317 -1.12 24.81 -11.14
N LYS A 318 -1.16 26.11 -10.90
CA LYS A 318 -1.99 27.07 -11.69
C LYS A 318 -1.49 27.18 -13.13
N GLY A 319 -0.18 27.24 -13.35
CA GLY A 319 0.42 27.27 -14.68
C GLY A 319 0.11 26.03 -15.51
N LYS A 320 0.04 24.85 -14.90
CA LYS A 320 -0.40 23.62 -15.58
C LYS A 320 -1.89 23.63 -15.96
N LEU A 321 -2.74 24.24 -15.13
CA LEU A 321 -4.18 24.39 -15.42
C LEU A 321 -4.45 25.34 -16.58
N ASN A 322 -3.63 26.39 -16.75
CA ASN A 322 -3.76 27.35 -17.82
C ASN A 322 -3.16 26.89 -19.16
N ASN A 323 -2.29 25.87 -19.15
CA ASN A 323 -1.62 25.33 -20.33
C ASN A 323 -2.25 24.03 -20.90
N VAL A 324 -3.45 23.64 -20.45
CA VAL A 324 -4.22 22.60 -21.12
C VAL A 324 -4.79 23.19 -22.41
N PRO A 325 -4.39 22.74 -23.61
CA PRO A 325 -4.95 23.28 -24.86
C PRO A 325 -6.46 23.12 -24.85
N TYR A 326 -7.16 24.19 -25.08
CA TYR A 326 -8.60 24.20 -25.34
C TYR A 326 -8.89 23.22 -26.47
N GLY A 327 -9.48 22.04 -26.17
CA GLY A 327 -9.86 21.08 -27.22
C GLY A 327 -9.51 19.61 -26.98
N MET A 328 -8.97 19.22 -25.82
CA MET A 328 -8.69 17.79 -25.54
C MET A 328 -9.77 17.05 -24.72
N TYR A 329 -10.95 17.67 -24.58
CA TYR A 329 -12.13 17.01 -24.01
C TYR A 329 -13.33 17.29 -24.90
N ASN A 330 -13.45 16.49 -25.96
CA ASN A 330 -14.73 16.17 -26.61
C ASN A 330 -14.72 14.67 -26.93
#